data_a5ba50b14ee3a35ae8763b740b301a4d
#
_entry.id   a5ba50b14ee3a35ae8763b740b301a4d
#
_cell.length_a   1.000
_cell.length_b   1.000
_cell.length_c   1.000
_cell.angle_alpha   90.00
_cell.angle_beta   90.00
_cell.angle_gamma   90.00
#
_symmetry.space_group_name_H-M   'P 1'
#
loop_
_entity.id
_entity.type
_entity.pdbx_description
1 polymer ?
#
loop_
_entity_poly.entity_id
_entity_poly.type
_entity_poly.pdbx_seq_one_letter_code
_entity_poly.pdbx_strand_id
1 'polypeptide(L)'
;MEHLHSTICALATPPGEGGIATVRVSGPDSYAVVGRIFAPIRKEKRVADAKGYTAMLGHYLLHGAEMDECVALFFRAPHSYTGEDVIELSVHGGTAMADGLLEALIDAGCAPAGPGEFTAVRWETAVCR
;
A
#
# COMPACT_ATOMS: atom_id res chain seq x y z
N MET A 1 14.88 15.92 -3.88
CA MET A 1 14.42 14.66 -4.48
C MET A 1 12.91 14.60 -4.45
N GLU A 2 12.34 14.77 -5.62
CA GLU A 2 10.89 14.79 -5.73
C GLU A 2 10.27 13.45 -5.35
N HIS A 3 10.98 12.36 -5.65
CA HIS A 3 10.48 11.02 -5.34
C HIS A 3 10.27 10.78 -3.85
N LEU A 4 11.02 11.48 -3.00
CA LEU A 4 10.89 11.28 -1.56
C LEU A 4 9.58 11.82 -1.01
N HIS A 5 8.89 12.66 -1.78
CA HIS A 5 7.60 13.24 -1.39
C HIS A 5 6.43 12.64 -2.16
N SER A 6 6.71 11.73 -3.09
CA SER A 6 5.65 11.04 -3.84
C SER A 6 5.14 9.85 -3.06
N THR A 7 3.91 9.46 -3.34
CA THR A 7 3.38 8.21 -2.80
C THR A 7 3.86 7.08 -3.71
N ILE A 8 4.54 6.10 -3.14
CA ILE A 8 5.19 5.02 -3.87
C ILE A 8 4.64 3.67 -3.42
N CYS A 9 4.76 2.67 -4.29
CA CYS A 9 4.34 1.32 -3.96
C CYS A 9 5.34 0.31 -4.51
N ALA A 10 5.46 -0.81 -3.82
CA ALA A 10 6.33 -1.92 -4.26
C ALA A 10 5.94 -3.20 -3.54
N LEU A 11 6.30 -4.31 -4.17
CA LEU A 11 6.17 -5.62 -3.54
C LEU A 11 7.13 -5.70 -2.37
N ALA A 12 6.61 -6.04 -1.19
CA ALA A 12 7.38 -6.12 0.04
C ALA A 12 7.83 -7.55 0.39
N THR A 13 7.23 -8.55 -0.25
CA THR A 13 7.58 -9.95 -0.04
C THR A 13 8.52 -10.44 -1.13
N PRO A 14 9.32 -11.49 -0.89
CA PRO A 14 10.16 -12.05 -1.93
C PRO A 14 9.32 -12.57 -3.09
N PRO A 15 9.76 -12.36 -4.34
CA PRO A 15 9.02 -12.85 -5.50
C PRO A 15 8.90 -14.37 -5.51
N GLY A 16 7.74 -14.87 -5.92
CA GLY A 16 7.54 -16.29 -6.17
C GLY A 16 7.37 -17.18 -4.97
N GLU A 17 7.36 -16.62 -3.77
CA GLU A 17 7.30 -17.44 -2.56
C GLU A 17 5.91 -17.44 -1.94
N GLY A 18 5.44 -18.64 -1.59
CA GLY A 18 4.22 -18.83 -0.84
C GLY A 18 2.96 -18.39 -1.58
N GLY A 19 1.84 -18.41 -0.87
CA GLY A 19 0.57 -18.02 -1.41
C GLY A 19 0.19 -16.57 -1.14
N ILE A 20 0.94 -15.88 -0.27
CA ILE A 20 0.60 -14.52 0.16
C ILE A 20 1.68 -13.56 -0.32
N ALA A 21 1.25 -12.49 -0.97
CA ALA A 21 2.13 -11.39 -1.37
C ALA A 21 1.67 -10.13 -0.69
N THR A 22 2.63 -9.32 -0.25
CA THR A 22 2.34 -8.05 0.41
C THR A 22 2.92 -6.91 -0.42
N VAL A 23 2.08 -5.91 -0.69
CA VAL A 23 2.47 -4.68 -1.38
C VAL A 23 2.42 -3.55 -0.36
N ARG A 24 3.49 -2.77 -0.30
CA ARG A 24 3.57 -1.62 0.60
C ARG A 24 3.35 -0.33 -0.17
N VAL A 25 2.51 0.54 0.38
CA VAL A 25 2.23 1.87 -0.17
C VAL A 25 2.68 2.88 0.87
N SER A 26 3.52 3.83 0.49
CA SER A 26 4.07 4.82 1.42
C SER A 26 4.04 6.21 0.81
N GLY A 27 3.60 7.18 1.57
CA GLY A 27 3.61 8.56 1.15
C GLY A 27 2.39 9.34 1.62
N PRO A 28 2.35 10.64 1.32
CA PRO A 28 1.27 11.50 1.81
C PRO A 28 -0.09 11.15 1.26
N ASP A 29 -0.16 10.50 0.10
CA ASP A 29 -1.43 10.17 -0.54
C ASP A 29 -1.80 8.69 -0.41
N SER A 30 -1.13 7.94 0.49
CA SER A 30 -1.37 6.50 0.65
C SER A 30 -2.85 6.18 0.88
N TYR A 31 -3.49 6.91 1.79
CA TYR A 31 -4.88 6.63 2.12
C TYR A 31 -5.82 7.03 0.99
N ALA A 32 -5.52 8.10 0.28
CA ALA A 32 -6.33 8.52 -0.87
C ALA A 32 -6.22 7.52 -2.02
N VAL A 33 -5.00 7.09 -2.32
CA VAL A 33 -4.76 6.14 -3.42
C VAL A 33 -5.39 4.80 -3.12
N VAL A 34 -5.13 4.25 -1.93
CA VAL A 34 -5.69 2.95 -1.55
C VAL A 34 -7.20 3.02 -1.48
N GLY A 35 -7.75 4.15 -1.01
CA GLY A 35 -9.20 4.33 -0.94
C GLY A 35 -9.90 4.22 -2.30
N ARG A 36 -9.17 4.50 -3.38
CA ARG A 36 -9.73 4.41 -4.74
C ARG A 36 -9.85 2.98 -5.24
N ILE A 37 -9.05 2.07 -4.68
CA ILE A 37 -8.97 0.71 -5.23
C ILE A 37 -9.28 -0.37 -4.19
N PHE A 38 -9.72 -0.01 -3.01
CA PHE A 38 -9.99 -0.98 -1.96
C PHE A 38 -11.46 -0.87 -1.55
N ALA A 39 -12.17 -1.99 -1.65
CA ALA A 39 -13.58 -2.08 -1.27
C ALA A 39 -13.67 -2.87 0.03
N PRO A 40 -13.90 -2.20 1.16
CA PRO A 40 -14.04 -2.91 2.44
C PRO A 40 -15.25 -3.86 2.41
N ILE A 41 -15.10 -5.02 3.05
CA ILE A 41 -16.21 -5.94 3.20
C ILE A 41 -17.31 -5.29 4.06
N ARG A 42 -16.90 -4.62 5.13
CA ARG A 42 -17.85 -3.87 5.96
C ARG A 42 -18.09 -2.51 5.31
N LYS A 43 -19.29 -2.34 4.78
CA LYS A 43 -19.59 -1.19 3.91
C LYS A 43 -19.57 0.15 4.62
N GLU A 44 -19.72 0.15 5.96
CA GLU A 44 -19.63 1.38 6.74
C GLU A 44 -18.18 1.85 6.96
N LYS A 45 -17.20 0.98 6.67
CA LYS A 45 -15.78 1.32 6.85
C LYS A 45 -15.23 2.08 5.66
N ARG A 46 -14.31 2.98 5.93
CA ARG A 46 -13.64 3.77 4.89
C ARG A 46 -12.15 3.78 5.17
N VAL A 47 -11.37 3.62 4.11
CA VAL A 47 -9.90 3.66 4.21
C VAL A 47 -9.45 4.99 4.80
N ALA A 48 -10.06 6.09 4.36
CA ALA A 48 -9.68 7.43 4.83
C ALA A 48 -9.77 7.59 6.35
N ASP A 49 -10.67 6.84 6.99
CA ASP A 49 -10.91 6.95 8.42
C ASP A 49 -10.13 5.93 9.25
N ALA A 50 -9.34 5.08 8.61
CA ALA A 50 -8.62 4.01 9.31
C ALA A 50 -7.54 4.61 10.21
N LYS A 51 -7.49 4.12 11.44
CA LYS A 51 -6.49 4.55 12.41
C LYS A 51 -5.23 3.73 12.26
N GLY A 52 -4.11 4.29 12.71
CA GLY A 52 -2.84 3.57 12.74
C GLY A 52 -2.94 2.31 13.59
N TYR A 53 -2.17 1.30 13.21
CA TYR A 53 -2.12 -0.01 13.88
C TYR A 53 -3.46 -0.75 13.84
N THR A 54 -4.22 -0.58 12.76
CA THR A 54 -5.47 -1.32 12.56
C THR A 54 -5.44 -2.06 11.24
N ALA A 55 -6.37 -2.98 11.07
CA ALA A 55 -6.50 -3.80 9.87
C ALA A 55 -7.91 -3.74 9.32
N MET A 56 -8.05 -4.00 8.02
CA MET A 56 -9.34 -3.99 7.36
C MET A 56 -9.33 -5.06 6.28
N LEU A 57 -10.42 -5.84 6.20
CA LEU A 57 -10.57 -6.85 5.16
C LEU A 57 -11.43 -6.31 4.03
N GLY A 58 -11.05 -6.59 2.81
CA GLY A 58 -11.79 -6.15 1.64
C GLY A 58 -11.33 -6.83 0.39
N HIS A 59 -11.62 -6.22 -0.75
CA HIS A 59 -11.15 -6.65 -2.06
C HIS A 59 -10.49 -5.48 -2.75
N TYR A 60 -9.44 -5.75 -3.54
CA TYR A 60 -8.93 -4.66 -4.37
C TYR A 60 -9.65 -4.67 -5.72
N LEU A 61 -9.71 -3.51 -6.33
CA LEU A 61 -10.42 -3.30 -7.59
C LEU A 61 -9.39 -3.01 -8.69
N LEU A 62 -9.51 -3.71 -9.81
CA LEU A 62 -8.71 -3.43 -11.00
C LEU A 62 -9.67 -3.12 -12.12
N HIS A 63 -9.60 -1.91 -12.66
CA HIS A 63 -10.52 -1.42 -13.69
C HIS A 63 -11.97 -1.61 -13.28
N GLY A 64 -12.26 -1.37 -11.99
CA GLY A 64 -13.61 -1.44 -11.44
C GLY A 64 -14.10 -2.83 -11.08
N ALA A 65 -13.32 -3.87 -11.36
CA ALA A 65 -13.72 -5.25 -11.05
C ALA A 65 -13.08 -5.70 -9.74
N GLU A 66 -13.87 -6.35 -8.89
CA GLU A 66 -13.31 -6.94 -7.67
C GLU A 66 -12.39 -8.10 -8.03
N MET A 67 -11.18 -8.05 -7.51
CA MET A 67 -10.18 -9.06 -7.79
C MET A 67 -10.04 -10.00 -6.59
N ASP A 68 -8.95 -9.92 -5.88
CA ASP A 68 -8.70 -10.85 -4.80
C ASP A 68 -9.06 -10.25 -3.46
N GLU A 69 -9.35 -11.11 -2.49
CA GLU A 69 -9.53 -10.71 -1.12
C GLU A 69 -8.20 -10.14 -0.61
N CYS A 70 -8.30 -9.07 0.16
CA CYS A 70 -7.13 -8.30 0.52
C CYS A 70 -7.24 -7.84 1.96
N VAL A 71 -6.17 -8.01 2.73
CA VAL A 71 -6.07 -7.46 4.07
C VAL A 71 -5.21 -6.22 4.03
N ALA A 72 -5.74 -5.11 4.51
CA ALA A 72 -5.01 -3.86 4.61
C ALA A 72 -4.59 -3.62 6.04
N LEU A 73 -3.30 -3.31 6.24
CA LEU A 73 -2.77 -2.90 7.53
C LEU A 73 -2.41 -1.42 7.42
N PHE A 74 -2.85 -0.64 8.39
CA PHE A 74 -2.74 0.82 8.34
C PHE A 74 -1.73 1.35 9.35
N PHE A 75 -0.88 2.24 8.88
CA PHE A 75 0.12 2.91 9.73
C PHE A 75 0.05 4.40 9.44
N ARG A 76 -0.04 5.21 10.48
CA ARG A 76 -0.08 6.67 10.32
C ARG A 76 1.27 7.28 10.69
N ALA A 77 1.68 8.26 9.92
CA ALA A 77 2.90 9.01 10.20
C ALA A 77 2.84 9.58 11.63
N PRO A 78 3.95 9.59 12.35
CA PRO A 78 5.28 9.09 11.97
C PRO A 78 5.53 7.63 12.34
N HIS A 79 4.50 6.91 12.80
CA HIS A 79 4.64 5.55 13.35
C HIS A 79 4.49 4.50 12.25
N SER A 80 5.51 4.41 11.39
CA SER A 80 5.52 3.48 10.27
C SER A 80 6.97 3.18 9.88
N TYR A 81 7.13 2.22 8.97
CA TYR A 81 8.47 1.83 8.49
C TYR A 81 9.22 3.02 7.88
N THR A 82 8.54 3.82 7.07
CA THR A 82 9.17 4.95 6.37
C THR A 82 9.05 6.26 7.14
N GLY A 83 8.24 6.30 8.18
CA GLY A 83 7.91 7.54 8.89
C GLY A 83 6.78 8.32 8.26
N GLU A 84 6.26 7.86 7.12
CA GLU A 84 5.13 8.47 6.43
C GLU A 84 3.86 7.65 6.69
N ASP A 85 2.73 8.06 6.12
CA ASP A 85 1.54 7.22 6.08
C ASP A 85 1.85 6.00 5.22
N VAL A 86 1.62 4.82 5.77
CA VAL A 86 1.91 3.54 5.09
C VAL A 86 0.69 2.63 5.18
N ILE A 87 0.40 1.95 4.09
CA ILE A 87 -0.60 0.89 4.07
C ILE A 87 0.05 -0.34 3.45
N GLU A 88 -0.10 -1.50 4.11
CA GLU A 88 0.38 -2.76 3.58
C GLU A 88 -0.82 -3.60 3.18
N LEU A 89 -0.84 -4.02 1.92
CA LEU A 89 -1.94 -4.78 1.34
C LEU A 89 -1.47 -6.18 1.04
N SER A 90 -2.10 -7.17 1.66
CA SER A 90 -1.73 -8.58 1.47
C SER A 90 -2.82 -9.29 0.69
N VAL A 91 -2.41 -10.00 -0.36
CA VAL A 91 -3.30 -10.76 -1.23
C VAL A 91 -2.83 -12.20 -1.31
N HIS A 92 -3.76 -13.12 -1.57
CA HIS A 92 -3.45 -14.51 -1.91
C HIS A 92 -3.21 -14.59 -3.42
N GLY A 93 -3.05 -15.70 -3.99
CA GLY A 93 -2.93 -15.83 -5.45
C GLY A 93 -1.57 -15.47 -6.02
N GLY A 94 -0.59 -15.26 -5.16
CA GLY A 94 0.81 -15.12 -5.57
C GLY A 94 1.09 -13.92 -6.47
N THR A 95 2.04 -14.11 -7.38
CA THR A 95 2.58 -13.02 -8.22
C THR A 95 1.51 -12.37 -9.10
N ALA A 96 0.62 -13.17 -9.67
CA ALA A 96 -0.41 -12.63 -10.58
C ALA A 96 -1.31 -11.62 -9.87
N MET A 97 -1.75 -11.95 -8.65
CA MET A 97 -2.60 -11.04 -7.89
C MET A 97 -1.82 -9.83 -7.38
N ALA A 98 -0.56 -10.02 -7.02
CA ALA A 98 0.29 -8.90 -6.60
C ALA A 98 0.53 -7.94 -7.77
N ASP A 99 0.76 -8.45 -8.97
CA ASP A 99 0.95 -7.62 -10.15
C ASP A 99 -0.31 -6.81 -10.47
N GLY A 100 -1.48 -7.44 -10.36
CA GLY A 100 -2.74 -6.74 -10.56
C GLY A 100 -2.96 -5.63 -9.53
N LEU A 101 -2.59 -5.89 -8.28
CA LEU A 101 -2.70 -4.90 -7.23
C LEU A 101 -1.77 -3.71 -7.49
N LEU A 102 -0.53 -3.98 -7.91
CA LEU A 102 0.40 -2.92 -8.26
C LEU A 102 -0.13 -2.08 -9.42
N GLU A 103 -0.68 -2.73 -10.43
CA GLU A 103 -1.27 -2.01 -11.57
C GLU A 103 -2.41 -1.09 -11.10
N ALA A 104 -3.28 -1.61 -10.24
CA ALA A 104 -4.39 -0.81 -9.71
C ALA A 104 -3.90 0.41 -8.95
N LEU A 105 -2.86 0.22 -8.12
CA LEU A 105 -2.29 1.32 -7.33
C LEU A 105 -1.62 2.37 -8.22
N ILE A 106 -0.90 1.94 -9.23
CA ILE A 106 -0.23 2.85 -10.17
C ILE A 106 -1.27 3.65 -10.94
N ASP A 107 -2.32 2.99 -11.42
CA ASP A 107 -3.42 3.66 -12.11
C ASP A 107 -4.13 4.67 -11.21
N ALA A 108 -4.14 4.42 -9.90
CA ALA A 108 -4.79 5.32 -8.94
C ALA A 108 -3.90 6.48 -8.51
N GLY A 109 -2.63 6.50 -8.94
CA GLY A 109 -1.76 7.64 -8.68
C GLY A 109 -0.46 7.33 -7.96
N CYS A 110 -0.22 6.07 -7.58
CA CYS A 110 1.05 5.67 -6.98
C CYS A 110 2.15 5.59 -8.03
N ALA A 111 3.38 5.91 -7.62
CA ALA A 111 4.54 5.66 -8.45
C ALA A 111 5.21 4.35 -8.01
N PRO A 112 5.71 3.52 -8.94
CA PRO A 112 6.45 2.34 -8.53
C PRO A 112 7.75 2.76 -7.87
N ALA A 113 8.08 2.13 -6.73
CA ALA A 113 9.30 2.45 -6.01
C ALA A 113 10.50 1.85 -6.72
N GLY A 114 11.58 2.62 -6.80
CA GLY A 114 12.85 2.11 -7.27
C GLY A 114 13.56 1.32 -6.18
N PRO A 115 14.65 0.64 -6.52
CA PRO A 115 15.41 -0.13 -5.54
C PRO A 115 15.87 0.77 -4.39
N GLY A 116 15.55 0.34 -3.17
CA GLY A 116 15.94 1.06 -1.97
C GLY A 116 15.17 2.33 -1.67
N GLU A 117 14.17 2.67 -2.45
CA GLU A 117 13.46 3.94 -2.27
C GLU A 117 12.74 4.01 -0.92
N PHE A 118 12.13 2.91 -0.46
CA PHE A 118 11.51 2.91 0.86
C PHE A 118 12.53 3.18 1.96
N THR A 119 13.70 2.60 1.84
CA THR A 119 14.79 2.80 2.79
C THR A 119 15.28 4.24 2.78
N ALA A 120 15.39 4.84 1.60
CA ALA A 120 15.79 6.24 1.46
C ALA A 120 14.80 7.18 2.14
N VAL A 121 13.51 6.96 1.95
CA VAL A 121 12.48 7.76 2.59
C VAL A 121 12.57 7.63 4.11
N ARG A 122 12.73 6.41 4.60
CA ARG A 122 12.84 6.16 6.03
C ARG A 122 14.04 6.88 6.64
N TRP A 123 15.17 6.82 5.96
CA TRP A 123 16.39 7.50 6.42
C TRP A 123 16.20 9.01 6.47
N GLU A 124 15.66 9.56 5.40
CA GLU A 124 15.40 10.99 5.29
C GLU A 124 14.50 11.46 6.43
N THR A 125 13.42 10.75 6.67
CA THR A 125 12.46 11.08 7.71
C THR A 125 13.10 11.01 9.10
N ALA A 126 13.93 9.99 9.35
CA ALA A 126 14.58 9.81 10.63
C ALA A 126 15.59 10.95 10.91
N VAL A 127 16.29 11.37 9.87
CA VAL A 127 17.29 12.45 10.02
C VAL A 127 16.62 13.79 10.31
N CYS A 128 15.47 14.03 9.69
CA CYS A 128 14.77 15.31 9.86
C CYS A 128 14.03 15.45 11.18
N ARG A 129 13.93 14.39 11.92
CA ARG A 129 13.31 14.45 13.25
C ARG A 129 14.30 14.86 14.28
#